data_12acbaea4031a24816ce6f8d2f11dd09
#
_entry.id   12acbaea4031a24816ce6f8d2f11dd09
#
_cell.length_a   1.000
_cell.length_b   1.000
_cell.length_c   1.000
_cell.angle_alpha   90.00
_cell.angle_beta   90.00
_cell.angle_gamma   90.00
#
_symmetry.space_group_name_H-M   'P 1'
#
loop_
_entity.id
_entity.type
_entity.pdbx_description
1 polymer ?
#
loop_
_entity_poly.entity_id
_entity_poly.type
_entity_poly.pdbx_seq_one_letter_code
_entity_poly.pdbx_strand_id
1 'polypeptide(L)'
;MAKAHSKNIGYSSYKMRRVINQIRSKSVFEAKLQLNLLGTPLAKEILKILNSAIANANNNESLSEEELYITTIFADNGPRIKRYKPKARGRAGAFDRPSSHLTIELSTGEL
;
A
#
# COMPACT_ATOMS: atom_id res chain seq x y z
N MET A 1 -16.51 -2.32 -8.81
CA MET A 1 -15.45 -1.65 -8.03
C MET A 1 -14.20 -2.52 -8.03
N ALA A 2 -13.09 -1.98 -8.50
CA ALA A 2 -11.85 -2.74 -8.56
C ALA A 2 -11.09 -2.64 -7.24
N LYS A 3 -10.46 -3.73 -6.86
CA LYS A 3 -9.79 -3.82 -5.57
C LYS A 3 -8.43 -4.49 -5.73
N ALA A 4 -7.45 -4.02 -5.00
CA ALA A 4 -6.18 -4.70 -4.82
C ALA A 4 -5.87 -4.79 -3.34
N HIS A 5 -5.30 -5.91 -2.95
CA HIS A 5 -4.99 -6.18 -1.57
C HIS A 5 -3.63 -6.85 -1.49
N SER A 6 -2.73 -6.30 -0.70
CA SER A 6 -1.40 -6.86 -0.51
C SER A 6 -1.16 -7.10 0.96
N LYS A 7 -0.71 -8.31 1.28
CA LYS A 7 -0.49 -8.73 2.66
C LYS A 7 1.00 -8.74 2.98
N ASN A 8 1.30 -8.58 4.25
CA ASN A 8 2.65 -8.75 4.79
C ASN A 8 3.70 -7.84 4.15
N ILE A 9 3.31 -6.60 3.90
CA ILE A 9 4.26 -5.58 3.47
C ILE A 9 5.18 -5.26 4.63
N GLY A 10 6.47 -5.19 4.39
CA GLY A 10 7.50 -5.05 5.42
C GLY A 10 7.61 -3.67 6.06
N TYR A 11 6.52 -2.92 6.13
CA TYR A 11 6.48 -1.59 6.75
C TYR A 11 5.34 -1.55 7.76
N SER A 12 5.51 -0.72 8.80
CA SER A 12 4.45 -0.57 9.79
C SER A 12 3.25 0.15 9.19
N SER A 13 2.06 -0.13 9.72
CA SER A 13 0.85 0.56 9.27
C SER A 13 0.93 2.07 9.50
N TYR A 14 1.63 2.49 10.53
CA TYR A 14 1.84 3.91 10.83
C TYR A 14 2.56 4.62 9.68
N LYS A 15 3.66 4.05 9.21
CA LYS A 15 4.42 4.61 8.08
C LYS A 15 3.60 4.60 6.79
N MET A 16 2.88 3.51 6.56
CA MET A 16 1.97 3.39 5.42
C MET A 16 0.93 4.47 5.42
N ARG A 17 0.28 4.69 6.57
CA ARG A 17 -0.81 5.67 6.68
C ARG A 17 -0.35 7.08 6.38
N ARG A 18 0.87 7.42 6.70
CA ARG A 18 1.41 8.73 6.39
C ARG A 18 1.48 8.98 4.89
N VAL A 19 1.79 7.95 4.12
CA VAL A 19 1.87 8.07 2.66
C VAL A 19 0.48 8.00 2.03
N ILE A 20 -0.33 7.02 2.44
CA ILE A 20 -1.65 6.83 1.81
C ILE A 20 -2.61 7.99 2.10
N ASN A 21 -2.44 8.69 3.22
CA ASN A 21 -3.26 9.86 3.49
C ASN A 21 -3.04 10.98 2.47
N GLN A 22 -1.88 11.01 1.83
CA GLN A 22 -1.58 12.01 0.80
C GLN A 22 -2.29 11.73 -0.52
N ILE A 23 -2.69 10.48 -0.75
CA ILE A 23 -3.33 10.08 -2.01
C ILE A 23 -4.80 9.70 -1.83
N ARG A 24 -5.31 9.78 -0.61
CA ARG A 24 -6.70 9.44 -0.33
C ARG A 24 -7.66 10.37 -1.10
N SER A 25 -8.68 9.79 -1.71
CA SER A 25 -9.73 10.51 -2.45
C SER A 25 -9.22 11.25 -3.69
N LYS A 26 -8.05 10.91 -4.18
CA LYS A 26 -7.50 11.51 -5.39
C LYS A 26 -7.73 10.61 -6.59
N SER A 27 -7.66 11.23 -7.78
CA SER A 27 -7.68 10.43 -8.99
C SER A 27 -6.43 9.57 -9.07
N VAL A 28 -6.51 8.50 -9.83
CA VAL A 28 -5.38 7.59 -10.00
C VAL A 28 -4.18 8.34 -10.58
N PHE A 29 -4.43 9.25 -11.53
CA PHE A 29 -3.36 10.04 -12.15
C PHE A 29 -2.60 10.87 -11.12
N GLU A 30 -3.33 11.58 -10.27
CA GLU A 30 -2.72 12.40 -9.23
C GLU A 30 -2.00 11.56 -8.20
N ALA A 31 -2.57 10.42 -7.84
CA ALA A 31 -1.94 9.50 -6.90
C ALA A 31 -0.61 8.97 -7.41
N LYS A 32 -0.56 8.60 -8.69
CA LYS A 32 0.68 8.13 -9.30
C LYS A 32 1.75 9.23 -9.31
N LEU A 33 1.37 10.45 -9.66
CA LEU A 33 2.30 11.58 -9.64
C LEU A 33 2.87 11.80 -8.25
N GLN A 34 2.01 11.79 -7.25
CA GLN A 34 2.42 12.01 -5.87
C GLN A 34 3.39 10.93 -5.40
N LEU A 35 3.09 9.67 -5.70
CA LEU A 35 3.95 8.56 -5.30
C LEU A 35 5.31 8.60 -6.01
N ASN A 36 5.32 8.98 -7.28
CA ASN A 36 6.57 9.13 -8.03
C ASN A 36 7.42 10.28 -7.48
N LEU A 37 6.79 11.38 -7.07
CA LEU A 37 7.51 12.51 -6.50
C LEU A 37 8.14 12.17 -5.16
N LEU A 38 7.48 11.35 -4.36
CA LEU A 38 8.03 10.91 -3.08
C LEU A 38 9.30 10.08 -3.25
N GLY A 39 9.33 9.18 -4.23
CA GLY A 39 10.51 8.43 -4.58
C GLY A 39 11.08 7.49 -3.52
N THR A 40 10.38 7.31 -2.40
CA THR A 40 10.84 6.42 -1.34
C THR A 40 10.54 4.96 -1.69
N PRO A 41 11.26 3.99 -1.09
CA PRO A 41 10.93 2.58 -1.31
C PRO A 41 9.49 2.22 -0.96
N LEU A 42 8.95 2.82 0.11
CA LEU A 42 7.56 2.59 0.51
C LEU A 42 6.59 3.11 -0.54
N ALA A 43 6.84 4.30 -1.09
CA ALA A 43 6.01 4.87 -2.14
C ALA A 43 6.01 3.97 -3.38
N LYS A 44 7.14 3.39 -3.71
CA LYS A 44 7.25 2.46 -4.84
C LYS A 44 6.42 1.19 -4.62
N GLU A 45 6.40 0.68 -3.39
CA GLU A 45 5.58 -0.48 -3.05
C GLU A 45 4.08 -0.16 -3.19
N ILE A 46 3.68 1.00 -2.71
CA ILE A 46 2.29 1.45 -2.82
C ILE A 46 1.90 1.64 -4.27
N LEU A 47 2.79 2.23 -5.07
CA LEU A 47 2.55 2.43 -6.49
C LEU A 47 2.35 1.10 -7.22
N LYS A 48 3.12 0.10 -6.86
CA LYS A 48 3.00 -1.24 -7.42
C LYS A 48 1.63 -1.85 -7.15
N ILE A 49 1.13 -1.69 -5.93
CA ILE A 49 -0.19 -2.18 -5.55
C ILE A 49 -1.29 -1.39 -6.25
N LEU A 50 -1.11 -0.08 -6.37
CA LEU A 50 -2.04 0.77 -7.10
C LEU A 50 -2.13 0.34 -8.57
N ASN A 51 -1.00 0.07 -9.21
CA ASN A 51 -0.98 -0.43 -10.58
C ASN A 51 -1.71 -1.77 -10.72
N SER A 52 -1.61 -2.62 -9.70
CA SER A 52 -2.36 -3.88 -9.67
C SER A 52 -3.86 -3.64 -9.63
N ALA A 53 -4.31 -2.69 -8.82
CA ALA A 53 -5.72 -2.33 -8.76
C ALA A 53 -6.22 -1.75 -10.09
N ILE A 54 -5.40 -0.93 -10.74
CA ILE A 54 -5.73 -0.38 -12.06
C ILE A 54 -5.87 -1.49 -13.09
N ALA A 55 -4.95 -2.44 -13.08
CA ALA A 55 -5.01 -3.58 -14.00
C ALA A 55 -6.28 -4.40 -13.78
N ASN A 56 -6.68 -4.59 -12.52
CA ASN A 56 -7.93 -5.28 -12.21
C ASN A 56 -9.14 -4.53 -12.76
N ALA A 57 -9.14 -3.20 -12.64
CA ALA A 57 -10.23 -2.39 -13.19
C ALA A 57 -10.29 -2.50 -14.71
N ASN A 58 -9.15 -2.43 -15.39
CA ASN A 58 -9.11 -2.53 -16.85
C ASN A 58 -9.52 -3.90 -17.34
N ASN A 59 -9.02 -4.96 -16.73
CA ASN A 59 -9.22 -6.31 -17.21
C ASN A 59 -10.57 -6.90 -16.79
N ASN A 60 -11.03 -6.62 -15.61
CA ASN A 60 -12.24 -7.25 -15.07
C ASN A 60 -13.50 -6.40 -15.23
N GLU A 61 -13.37 -5.10 -15.27
CA GLU A 61 -14.49 -4.18 -15.33
C GLU A 61 -14.48 -3.28 -16.56
N SER A 62 -13.47 -3.43 -17.42
CA SER A 62 -13.32 -2.66 -18.66
C SER A 62 -13.32 -1.13 -18.42
N LEU A 63 -12.81 -0.71 -17.29
CA LEU A 63 -12.73 0.72 -16.95
C LEU A 63 -11.39 1.28 -17.39
N SER A 64 -11.39 2.50 -17.92
CA SER A 64 -10.14 3.15 -18.30
C SER A 64 -9.52 3.82 -17.08
N GLU A 65 -8.20 3.89 -17.08
CA GLU A 65 -7.45 4.51 -15.98
C GLU A 65 -7.86 5.96 -15.75
N GLU A 66 -8.20 6.68 -16.82
CA GLU A 66 -8.57 8.09 -16.75
C GLU A 66 -9.83 8.34 -15.95
N GLU A 67 -10.68 7.33 -15.81
CA GLU A 67 -11.95 7.44 -15.11
C GLU A 67 -11.87 7.03 -13.64
N LEU A 68 -10.72 6.54 -13.21
CA LEU A 68 -10.61 5.92 -11.89
C LEU A 68 -10.19 6.91 -10.80
N TYR A 69 -10.80 6.72 -9.65
CA TYR A 69 -10.48 7.43 -8.41
C TYR A 69 -10.27 6.45 -7.29
N ILE A 70 -9.45 6.82 -6.34
CA ILE A 70 -9.24 6.01 -5.14
C ILE A 70 -10.41 6.30 -4.20
N THR A 71 -11.33 5.35 -4.09
CA THR A 71 -12.49 5.50 -3.21
C THR A 71 -12.18 5.10 -1.79
N THR A 72 -11.39 4.03 -1.64
CA THR A 72 -11.03 3.52 -0.33
C THR A 72 -9.57 3.08 -0.37
N ILE A 73 -8.82 3.51 0.62
CA ILE A 73 -7.45 3.06 0.80
C ILE A 73 -7.17 3.02 2.30
N PHE A 74 -6.70 1.88 2.78
CA PHE A 74 -6.36 1.76 4.18
C PHE A 74 -5.27 0.72 4.38
N ALA A 75 -4.57 0.86 5.51
CA ALA A 75 -3.53 -0.06 5.92
C ALA A 75 -3.88 -0.61 7.30
N ASP A 76 -3.89 -1.93 7.41
CA ASP A 76 -4.11 -2.62 8.67
C ASP A 76 -2.82 -3.21 9.19
N ASN A 77 -2.76 -3.40 10.50
CA ASN A 77 -1.63 -4.08 11.10
C ASN A 77 -1.61 -5.55 10.68
N GLY A 78 -0.46 -5.98 10.17
CA GLY A 78 -0.23 -7.39 9.88
C GLY A 78 0.41 -8.09 11.07
N PRO A 79 0.67 -9.40 10.94
CA PRO A 79 1.36 -10.12 12.00
C PRO A 79 2.79 -9.61 12.13
N ARG A 80 3.26 -9.54 13.37
CA ARG A 80 4.64 -9.22 13.64
C ARG A 80 5.46 -10.47 13.54
N ILE A 81 6.53 -10.40 12.77
CA ILE A 81 7.45 -11.53 12.63
C ILE A 81 8.53 -11.38 13.66
N LYS A 82 8.52 -12.27 14.65
CA LYS A 82 9.54 -12.29 15.69
C LYS A 82 10.80 -12.95 15.18
N ARG A 83 11.91 -12.32 15.43
CA ARG A 83 13.21 -12.85 15.07
C ARG A 83 14.15 -12.71 16.24
N TYR A 84 15.14 -13.60 16.30
CA TYR A 84 16.13 -13.58 17.34
C TYR A 84 17.50 -13.32 16.73
N LYS A 85 18.21 -12.37 17.31
CA LYS A 85 19.58 -12.07 16.92
C LYS A 85 20.51 -12.48 18.04
N PRO A 86 21.66 -13.08 17.72
CA PRO A 86 22.70 -13.32 18.74
C PRO A 86 23.13 -11.96 19.30
N LYS A 87 23.19 -11.91 20.61
CA LYS A 87 23.71 -10.74 21.32
C LYS A 87 25.08 -11.05 21.88
N ALA A 88 25.80 -10.03 22.34
CA ALA A 88 27.10 -10.24 22.95
C ALA A 88 27.04 -11.31 24.03
N ARG A 89 28.08 -12.15 24.15
CA ARG A 89 28.17 -13.25 25.08
C ARG A 89 27.16 -14.39 24.83
N GLY A 90 26.77 -14.56 23.59
CA GLY A 90 25.90 -15.66 23.19
C GLY A 90 24.44 -15.54 23.56
N ARG A 91 24.01 -14.40 24.06
CA ARG A 91 22.61 -14.18 24.36
C ARG A 91 21.84 -13.88 23.07
N ALA A 92 20.62 -14.42 22.98
CA ALA A 92 19.71 -14.10 21.89
C ALA A 92 18.80 -12.96 22.33
N GLY A 93 18.59 -12.02 21.44
CA GLY A 93 17.61 -10.96 21.65
C GLY A 93 16.49 -11.07 20.64
N ALA A 94 15.26 -10.92 21.10
CA ALA A 94 14.10 -10.92 20.23
C ALA A 94 13.89 -9.53 19.64
N PHE A 95 13.50 -9.46 18.37
CA PHE A 95 13.00 -8.24 17.79
C PHE A 95 11.86 -8.56 16.85
N ASP A 96 10.91 -7.63 16.75
CA ASP A 96 9.73 -7.80 15.92
C ASP A 96 9.91 -6.99 14.65
N ARG A 97 9.57 -7.58 13.51
CA ARG A 97 9.43 -6.84 12.27
C ARG A 97 7.97 -6.49 12.10
N PRO A 98 7.64 -5.20 12.04
CA PRO A 98 6.27 -4.81 11.75
C PRO A 98 5.92 -5.15 10.32
N SER A 99 4.67 -5.50 10.11
CA SER A 99 4.14 -5.68 8.77
C SER A 99 2.76 -5.07 8.70
N SER A 100 2.27 -4.85 7.50
CA SER A 100 0.94 -4.29 7.30
C SER A 100 0.31 -4.88 6.05
N HIS A 101 -1.00 -4.74 5.98
CA HIS A 101 -1.79 -5.12 4.81
C HIS A 101 -2.34 -3.85 4.20
N LEU A 102 -2.20 -3.70 2.90
CA LEU A 102 -2.72 -2.54 2.19
C LEU A 102 -3.88 -2.96 1.31
N THR A 103 -4.98 -2.23 1.41
CA THR A 103 -6.16 -2.43 0.56
C THR A 103 -6.46 -1.15 -0.18
N ILE A 104 -6.62 -1.25 -1.51
CA ILE A 104 -6.98 -0.12 -2.36
C ILE A 104 -8.21 -0.50 -3.16
N GLU A 105 -9.22 0.33 -3.12
CA GLU A 105 -10.43 0.16 -3.93
C GLU A 105 -10.56 1.37 -4.85
N LEU A 106 -10.82 1.08 -6.13
CA LEU A 106 -10.97 2.09 -7.16
C LEU A 106 -12.39 2.04 -7.72
N SER A 107 -12.91 3.19 -8.08
CA SER A 107 -14.18 3.25 -8.80
C SER A 107 -14.16 4.42 -9.76
N THR A 108 -15.12 4.42 -10.68
CA THR A 108 -15.36 5.55 -11.56
C THR A 108 -16.28 6.54 -10.87
N GLY A 109 -16.15 7.78 -11.28
CA GLY A 109 -17.08 8.79 -10.87
C GLY A 109 -16.74 9.43 -9.56
N GLU A 110 -17.71 10.15 -9.06
CA GLU A 110 -17.53 11.01 -7.92
C GLU A 110 -17.72 10.30 -6.62
N LEU A 111 -17.01 10.78 -5.66
CA LEU A 111 -17.15 10.36 -4.28
C LEU A 111 -18.34 11.07 -3.63
#